data_cfa6a36d2543ec6af629a460c81d8ef3
#
_entry.id   cfa6a36d2543ec6af629a460c81d8ef3
#
_cell.length_a   1.000
_cell.length_b   1.000
_cell.length_c   1.000
_cell.angle_alpha   90.00
_cell.angle_beta   90.00
_cell.angle_gamma   90.00
#
_symmetry.space_group_name_H-M   'P 1'
#
loop_
_entity.id
_entity.type
_entity.pdbx_description
1 polymer ?
#
loop_
_entity_poly.entity_id
_entity_poly.type
_entity_poly.pdbx_seq_one_letter_code
_entity_poly.pdbx_strand_id
1 'polypeptide(L)'
;MQDTALLEQLTDDIGIARQLFELIDQEFTALGERNLAQLEAILAKKQPLLALLGQHGTQRSQWLAGLQLTPDRAGLEAAANRSKDGALILERALSLETELERCRSANERNGRLIRANQSALGGMLHILQGKDDTPCLYDNRGGSAKNKPQRPLSQA
;
A
#
# COMPACT_ATOMS: atom_id res chain seq x y z
N MET A 1 0.15 18.27 -22.76
CA MET A 1 -0.89 18.55 -21.75
C MET A 1 -0.81 20.05 -21.50
N GLN A 2 -1.92 20.75 -21.49
CA GLN A 2 -1.95 22.17 -21.12
C GLN A 2 -1.93 22.26 -19.57
N ASP A 3 -1.39 23.37 -19.04
CA ASP A 3 -1.25 23.57 -17.60
C ASP A 3 -2.59 23.42 -16.85
N THR A 4 -3.68 23.91 -17.44
CA THR A 4 -5.03 23.75 -16.89
C THR A 4 -5.44 22.29 -16.74
N ALA A 5 -5.19 21.45 -17.76
CA ALA A 5 -5.50 20.02 -17.69
C ALA A 5 -4.65 19.28 -16.65
N LEU A 6 -3.39 19.68 -16.47
CA LEU A 6 -2.53 19.15 -15.42
C LEU A 6 -3.05 19.51 -14.02
N LEU A 7 -3.47 20.77 -13.82
CA LEU A 7 -4.04 21.24 -12.57
C LEU A 7 -5.35 20.54 -12.23
N GLU A 8 -6.24 20.35 -13.21
CA GLU A 8 -7.48 19.59 -13.06
C GLU A 8 -7.16 18.15 -12.64
N GLN A 9 -6.24 17.49 -13.37
CA GLN A 9 -5.84 16.12 -13.05
C GLN A 9 -5.24 15.97 -11.65
N LEU A 10 -4.36 16.90 -11.24
CA LEU A 10 -3.80 16.89 -9.88
C LEU A 10 -4.88 17.12 -8.81
N THR A 11 -5.84 17.97 -9.10
CA THR A 11 -6.97 18.24 -8.18
C THR A 11 -7.87 17.00 -8.03
N ASP A 12 -8.17 16.33 -9.13
CA ASP A 12 -8.94 15.09 -9.14
C ASP A 12 -8.20 13.98 -8.37
N ASP A 13 -6.90 13.85 -8.59
CA ASP A 13 -6.06 12.87 -7.92
C ASP A 13 -6.00 13.09 -6.40
N ILE A 14 -5.98 14.34 -5.93
CA ILE A 14 -6.08 14.67 -4.51
C ILE A 14 -7.42 14.19 -3.95
N GLY A 15 -8.52 14.41 -4.66
CA GLY A 15 -9.85 13.93 -4.28
C GLY A 15 -9.90 12.40 -4.20
N ILE A 16 -9.33 11.72 -5.18
CA ILE A 16 -9.23 10.25 -5.24
C ILE A 16 -8.39 9.72 -4.06
N ALA A 17 -7.24 10.33 -3.79
CA ALA A 17 -6.37 9.94 -2.68
C ALA A 17 -7.07 10.06 -1.32
N ARG A 18 -7.87 11.11 -1.11
CA ARG A 18 -8.70 11.26 0.09
C ARG A 18 -9.76 10.18 0.22
N GLN A 19 -10.46 9.85 -0.87
CA GLN A 19 -11.43 8.75 -0.88
C GLN A 19 -10.76 7.40 -0.59
N LEU A 20 -9.57 7.17 -1.15
CA LEU A 20 -8.78 5.97 -0.86
C LEU A 20 -8.40 5.91 0.61
N PHE A 21 -7.96 7.01 1.21
CA PHE A 21 -7.63 7.06 2.63
C PHE A 21 -8.84 6.66 3.51
N GLU A 22 -10.03 7.19 3.22
CA GLU A 22 -11.26 6.84 3.93
C GLU A 22 -11.59 5.34 3.79
N LEU A 23 -11.44 4.77 2.59
CA LEU A 23 -11.65 3.35 2.35
C LEU A 23 -10.64 2.48 3.10
N ILE A 24 -9.37 2.88 3.14
CA ILE A 24 -8.33 2.19 3.88
C ILE A 24 -8.59 2.25 5.40
N ASP A 25 -9.14 3.35 5.89
CA ASP A 25 -9.52 3.48 7.29
C ASP A 25 -10.74 2.61 7.65
N GLN A 26 -11.75 2.53 6.76
CA GLN A 26 -12.85 1.58 6.89
C GLN A 26 -12.36 0.12 6.83
N GLU A 27 -11.37 -0.17 5.99
CA GLU A 27 -10.73 -1.49 5.90
C GLU A 27 -10.08 -1.88 7.23
N PHE A 28 -9.43 -0.95 7.92
CA PHE A 28 -8.88 -1.19 9.25
C PHE A 28 -9.94 -1.65 10.25
N THR A 29 -11.09 -0.99 10.28
CA THR A 29 -12.22 -1.36 11.14
C THR A 29 -12.76 -2.74 10.76
N ALA A 30 -12.99 -2.98 9.47
CA ALA A 30 -13.50 -4.26 8.97
C ALA A 30 -12.54 -5.43 9.25
N LEU A 31 -11.23 -5.20 9.20
CA LEU A 31 -10.20 -6.17 9.58
C LEU A 31 -10.27 -6.50 11.08
N GLY A 32 -10.46 -5.49 11.93
CA GLY A 32 -10.63 -5.66 13.37
C GLY A 32 -11.89 -6.47 13.72
N GLU A 33 -12.98 -6.22 13.01
CA GLU A 33 -14.28 -6.91 13.16
C GLU A 33 -14.34 -8.25 12.42
N ARG A 34 -13.34 -8.59 11.61
CA ARG A 34 -13.30 -9.77 10.73
C ARG A 34 -14.49 -9.84 9.77
N ASN A 35 -14.94 -8.70 9.30
CA ASN A 35 -16.07 -8.56 8.39
C ASN A 35 -15.62 -8.72 6.94
N LEU A 36 -15.62 -9.96 6.43
CA LEU A 36 -15.17 -10.29 5.07
C LEU A 36 -16.05 -9.63 4.00
N ALA A 37 -17.36 -9.59 4.19
CA ALA A 37 -18.26 -8.98 3.21
C ALA A 37 -17.96 -7.48 3.02
N GLN A 38 -17.67 -6.76 4.10
CA GLN A 38 -17.29 -5.37 4.05
C GLN A 38 -15.91 -5.18 3.40
N LEU A 39 -14.94 -6.05 3.68
CA LEU A 39 -13.62 -6.02 3.05
C LEU A 39 -13.71 -6.19 1.53
N GLU A 40 -14.53 -7.12 1.06
CA GLU A 40 -14.78 -7.32 -0.38
C GLU A 40 -15.41 -6.08 -1.02
N ALA A 41 -16.40 -5.48 -0.36
CA ALA A 41 -17.04 -4.26 -0.85
C ALA A 41 -16.06 -3.07 -0.90
N ILE A 42 -15.20 -2.91 0.09
CA ILE A 42 -14.15 -1.88 0.12
C ILE A 42 -13.15 -2.11 -1.01
N LEU A 43 -12.69 -3.34 -1.22
CA LEU A 43 -11.76 -3.69 -2.29
C LEU A 43 -12.34 -3.34 -3.67
N ALA A 44 -13.61 -3.67 -3.91
CA ALA A 44 -14.32 -3.34 -5.13
C ALA A 44 -14.38 -1.82 -5.39
N LYS A 45 -14.50 -1.01 -4.35
CA LYS A 45 -14.47 0.47 -4.44
C LYS A 45 -13.06 1.03 -4.65
N LYS A 46 -12.05 0.42 -4.07
CA LYS A 46 -10.65 0.85 -4.19
C LYS A 46 -10.08 0.64 -5.60
N GLN A 47 -10.42 -0.48 -6.24
CA GLN A 47 -9.84 -0.86 -7.53
C GLN A 47 -9.98 0.20 -8.62
N PRO A 48 -11.16 0.77 -8.93
CA PRO A 48 -11.29 1.80 -9.96
C PRO A 48 -10.54 3.09 -9.61
N LEU A 49 -10.46 3.46 -8.34
CA LEU A 49 -9.73 4.64 -7.88
C LEU A 49 -8.21 4.46 -8.09
N LEU A 50 -7.68 3.30 -7.77
CA LEU A 50 -6.27 2.96 -7.99
C LEU A 50 -5.94 2.90 -9.49
N ALA A 51 -6.83 2.35 -10.30
CA ALA A 51 -6.66 2.31 -11.75
C ALA A 51 -6.60 3.72 -12.36
N LEU A 52 -7.45 4.63 -11.90
CA LEU A 52 -7.48 6.01 -12.37
C LEU A 52 -6.23 6.79 -11.97
N LEU A 53 -5.77 6.65 -10.72
CA LEU A 53 -4.49 7.23 -10.29
C LEU A 53 -3.31 6.72 -11.12
N GLY A 54 -3.28 5.41 -11.40
CA GLY A 54 -2.26 4.81 -12.24
C GLY A 54 -2.28 5.33 -13.66
N GLN A 55 -3.46 5.50 -14.25
CA GLN A 55 -3.65 6.08 -15.59
C GLN A 55 -3.15 7.53 -15.63
N HIS A 56 -3.55 8.34 -14.67
CA HIS A 56 -3.12 9.75 -14.57
C HIS A 56 -1.60 9.85 -14.38
N GLY A 57 -1.02 9.00 -13.53
CA GLY A 57 0.43 8.93 -13.34
C GLY A 57 1.18 8.59 -14.63
N THR A 58 0.67 7.64 -15.40
CA THR A 58 1.24 7.27 -16.70
C THR A 58 1.15 8.44 -17.70
N GLN A 59 0.02 9.12 -17.75
CA GLN A 59 -0.17 10.28 -18.64
C GLN A 59 0.80 11.41 -18.27
N ARG A 60 0.99 11.70 -16.98
CA ARG A 60 1.97 12.69 -16.53
C ARG A 60 3.41 12.31 -16.90
N SER A 61 3.76 11.04 -16.73
CA SER A 61 5.08 10.54 -17.09
C SER A 61 5.36 10.65 -18.57
N GLN A 62 4.38 10.31 -19.41
CA GLN A 62 4.48 10.44 -20.86
C GLN A 62 4.58 11.91 -21.30
N TRP A 63 3.83 12.79 -20.67
CA TRP A 63 3.91 14.22 -20.93
C TRP A 63 5.30 14.79 -20.60
N LEU A 64 5.86 14.47 -19.43
CA LEU A 64 7.21 14.88 -19.03
C LEU A 64 8.26 14.31 -19.98
N ALA A 65 8.14 13.05 -20.38
CA ALA A 65 9.04 12.44 -21.35
C ALA A 65 9.00 13.15 -22.70
N GLY A 66 7.81 13.57 -23.15
CA GLY A 66 7.63 14.38 -24.37
C GLY A 66 8.32 15.75 -24.29
N LEU A 67 8.50 16.28 -23.10
CA LEU A 67 9.28 17.51 -22.83
C LEU A 67 10.77 17.26 -22.62
N GLN A 68 11.22 16.01 -22.76
CA GLN A 68 12.58 15.55 -22.45
C GLN A 68 12.96 15.77 -20.97
N LEU A 69 12.00 15.65 -20.08
CA LEU A 69 12.14 15.75 -18.63
C LEU A 69 12.00 14.37 -17.98
N THR A 70 12.60 14.20 -16.80
CA THR A 70 12.49 12.99 -16.02
C THR A 70 11.07 12.81 -15.45
N PRO A 71 10.51 11.57 -15.38
CA PRO A 71 9.17 11.32 -14.89
C PRO A 71 9.12 11.29 -13.35
N ASP A 72 9.70 12.28 -12.73
CA ASP A 72 9.83 12.44 -11.29
C ASP A 72 9.52 13.89 -10.84
N ARG A 73 9.72 14.14 -9.56
CA ARG A 73 9.52 15.47 -8.98
C ARG A 73 10.40 16.54 -9.65
N ALA A 74 11.66 16.23 -9.95
CA ALA A 74 12.58 17.18 -10.56
C ALA A 74 12.12 17.58 -11.98
N GLY A 75 11.61 16.61 -12.76
CA GLY A 75 11.02 16.89 -14.06
C GLY A 75 9.76 17.75 -13.96
N LEU A 76 8.90 17.48 -12.98
CA LEU A 76 7.71 18.31 -12.75
C LEU A 76 8.06 19.73 -12.33
N GLU A 77 9.06 19.92 -11.47
CA GLU A 77 9.57 21.23 -11.07
C GLU A 77 10.13 22.00 -12.29
N ALA A 78 10.90 21.32 -13.13
CA ALA A 78 11.43 21.91 -14.35
C ALA A 78 10.32 22.31 -15.34
N ALA A 79 9.25 21.52 -15.46
CA ALA A 79 8.09 21.87 -16.26
C ALA A 79 7.32 23.05 -15.66
N ALA A 80 7.09 23.04 -14.36
CA ALA A 80 6.39 24.10 -13.64
C ALA A 80 7.10 25.45 -13.76
N ASN A 81 8.44 25.47 -13.72
CA ASN A 81 9.24 26.68 -13.89
C ASN A 81 9.08 27.35 -15.27
N ARG A 82 8.55 26.62 -16.26
CA ARG A 82 8.24 27.13 -17.61
C ARG A 82 6.78 27.57 -17.75
N SER A 83 5.97 27.35 -16.73
CA SER A 83 4.53 27.62 -16.71
C SER A 83 4.20 28.91 -15.95
N LYS A 84 3.13 29.58 -16.36
CA LYS A 84 2.57 30.71 -15.59
C LYS A 84 1.95 30.26 -14.28
N ASP A 85 1.41 29.04 -14.26
CA ASP A 85 0.74 28.45 -13.11
C ASP A 85 1.67 27.50 -12.31
N GLY A 86 2.98 27.62 -12.55
CA GLY A 86 3.98 26.71 -11.99
C GLY A 86 3.92 26.57 -10.47
N ALA A 87 3.75 27.69 -9.76
CA ALA A 87 3.62 27.68 -8.30
C ALA A 87 2.38 26.86 -7.83
N LEU A 88 1.26 27.00 -8.52
CA LEU A 88 0.04 26.27 -8.21
C LEU A 88 0.17 24.78 -8.55
N ILE A 89 0.83 24.45 -9.66
CA ILE A 89 1.14 23.06 -10.03
C ILE A 89 1.96 22.38 -8.94
N LEU A 90 3.01 23.03 -8.45
CA LEU A 90 3.85 22.48 -7.39
C LEU A 90 3.10 22.35 -6.05
N GLU A 91 2.26 23.31 -5.71
CA GLU A 91 1.41 23.24 -4.52
C GLU A 91 0.46 22.02 -4.59
N ARG A 92 -0.21 21.80 -5.73
CA ARG A 92 -1.11 20.65 -5.93
C ARG A 92 -0.34 19.33 -5.91
N ALA A 93 0.82 19.28 -6.54
CA ALA A 93 1.68 18.09 -6.52
C ALA A 93 2.11 17.72 -5.09
N LEU A 94 2.51 18.69 -4.28
CA LEU A 94 2.86 18.48 -2.88
C LEU A 94 1.65 18.01 -2.06
N SER A 95 0.48 18.59 -2.31
CA SER A 95 -0.76 18.16 -1.65
C SER A 95 -1.10 16.72 -1.99
N LEU A 96 -0.96 16.32 -3.25
CA LEU A 96 -1.17 14.93 -3.68
C LEU A 96 -0.17 13.98 -3.02
N GLU A 97 1.12 14.34 -3.00
CA GLU A 97 2.16 13.56 -2.33
C GLU A 97 1.83 13.32 -0.85
N THR A 98 1.36 14.35 -0.17
CA THR A 98 0.95 14.28 1.24
C THR A 98 -0.23 13.31 1.44
N GLU A 99 -1.26 13.37 0.61
CA GLU A 99 -2.40 12.48 0.70
C GLU A 99 -2.05 11.02 0.36
N LEU A 100 -1.17 10.80 -0.62
CA LEU A 100 -0.67 9.46 -0.97
C LEU A 100 0.19 8.87 0.16
N GLU A 101 1.00 9.67 0.84
CA GLU A 101 1.79 9.20 1.99
C GLU A 101 0.88 8.84 3.19
N ARG A 102 -0.22 9.56 3.39
CA ARG A 102 -1.25 9.18 4.36
C ARG A 102 -1.87 7.81 4.02
N CYS A 103 -2.21 7.59 2.75
CA CYS A 103 -2.71 6.29 2.28
C CYS A 103 -1.69 5.18 2.51
N ARG A 104 -0.42 5.42 2.20
CA ARG A 104 0.67 4.47 2.40
C ARG A 104 0.82 4.08 3.86
N SER A 105 0.88 5.05 4.76
CA SER A 105 0.99 4.81 6.21
C SER A 105 -0.21 4.01 6.75
N ALA A 106 -1.42 4.32 6.28
CA ALA A 106 -2.62 3.58 6.64
C ALA A 106 -2.60 2.14 6.10
N ASN A 107 -2.15 1.92 4.87
CA ASN A 107 -1.96 0.58 4.29
C ASN A 107 -0.93 -0.26 5.07
N GLU A 108 0.16 0.36 5.51
CA GLU A 108 1.17 -0.33 6.34
C GLU A 108 0.59 -0.74 7.69
N ARG A 109 -0.22 0.12 8.31
CA ARG A 109 -0.98 -0.21 9.53
C ARG A 109 -1.90 -1.41 9.31
N ASN A 110 -2.70 -1.40 8.23
CA ASN A 110 -3.60 -2.49 7.90
C ASN A 110 -2.84 -3.79 7.60
N GLY A 111 -1.71 -3.69 6.91
CA GLY A 111 -0.83 -4.81 6.63
C GLY A 111 -0.29 -5.48 7.91
N ARG A 112 0.04 -4.70 8.94
CA ARG A 112 0.43 -5.24 10.26
C ARG A 112 -0.72 -6.02 10.92
N LEU A 113 -1.94 -5.49 10.85
CA LEU A 113 -3.12 -6.15 11.41
C LEU A 113 -3.44 -7.46 10.66
N ILE A 114 -3.33 -7.47 9.34
CA ILE A 114 -3.52 -8.68 8.53
C ILE A 114 -2.52 -9.76 8.94
N ARG A 115 -1.24 -9.42 9.08
CA ARG A 115 -0.20 -10.37 9.51
C ARG A 115 -0.45 -10.89 10.92
N ALA A 116 -0.87 -10.05 11.85
CA ALA A 116 -1.22 -10.44 13.19
C ALA A 116 -2.41 -11.43 13.22
N ASN A 117 -3.44 -11.17 12.43
CA ASN A 117 -4.60 -12.05 12.31
C ASN A 117 -4.23 -13.40 11.69
N GLN A 118 -3.38 -13.42 10.68
CA GLN A 118 -2.87 -14.66 10.06
C GLN A 118 -2.04 -15.49 11.04
N SER A 119 -1.18 -14.85 11.83
CA SER A 119 -0.37 -15.52 12.85
C SER A 119 -1.26 -16.14 13.94
N ALA A 120 -2.28 -15.43 14.40
CA ALA A 120 -3.23 -15.93 15.39
C ALA A 120 -4.02 -17.16 14.88
N LEU A 121 -4.49 -17.13 13.62
CA LEU A 121 -5.15 -18.25 12.97
C LEU A 121 -4.22 -19.47 12.84
N GLY A 122 -2.99 -19.26 12.42
CA GLY A 122 -1.98 -20.32 12.34
C GLY A 122 -1.71 -20.97 13.70
N GLY A 123 -1.62 -20.19 14.78
CA GLY A 123 -1.48 -20.67 16.14
C GLY A 123 -2.68 -21.49 16.61
N MET A 124 -3.91 -21.04 16.34
CA MET A 124 -5.13 -21.76 16.67
C MET A 124 -5.22 -23.12 15.93
N LEU A 125 -4.92 -23.15 14.64
CA LEU A 125 -4.90 -24.38 13.84
C LEU A 125 -3.87 -25.37 14.37
N HIS A 126 -2.72 -24.90 14.80
CA HIS A 126 -1.65 -25.72 15.39
C HIS A 126 -2.10 -26.38 16.71
N ILE A 127 -2.79 -25.64 17.57
CA ILE A 127 -3.36 -26.16 18.83
C ILE A 127 -4.45 -27.19 18.53
N LEU A 128 -5.38 -26.89 17.60
CA LEU A 128 -6.49 -27.79 17.26
C LEU A 128 -6.04 -29.08 16.59
N GLN A 129 -4.92 -29.09 15.88
CA GLN A 129 -4.36 -30.27 15.22
C GLN A 129 -3.55 -31.16 16.17
N GLY A 130 -3.41 -30.78 17.46
CA GLY A 130 -2.71 -31.59 18.47
C GLY A 130 -1.24 -31.87 18.14
N LYS A 131 -0.61 -31.01 17.37
CA LYS A 131 0.83 -31.10 17.11
C LYS A 131 1.57 -30.59 18.33
N ASP A 132 2.42 -31.44 18.87
CA ASP A 132 3.22 -31.20 20.06
C ASP A 132 3.82 -29.79 20.10
N ASP A 133 3.65 -29.12 21.23
CA ASP A 133 4.25 -27.84 21.58
C ASP A 133 5.78 -27.94 21.65
N THR A 134 6.44 -28.02 20.52
CA THR A 134 7.84 -27.63 20.47
C THR A 134 7.88 -26.12 20.23
N PRO A 135 8.34 -25.32 21.20
CA PRO A 135 8.45 -23.88 21.01
C PRO A 135 9.40 -23.60 19.85
N CYS A 136 8.88 -23.03 18.77
CA CYS A 136 9.72 -22.46 17.72
C CYS A 136 10.41 -21.23 18.30
N LEU A 137 11.64 -21.40 18.76
CA LEU A 137 12.55 -20.29 19.07
C LEU A 137 12.95 -19.64 17.74
N TYR A 138 12.42 -18.46 17.49
CA TYR A 138 12.91 -17.61 16.43
C TYR A 138 14.32 -17.12 16.79
N ASP A 139 15.29 -17.49 15.98
CA ASP A 139 16.62 -16.87 16.02
C ASP A 139 16.49 -15.39 15.61
N ASN A 140 17.28 -14.50 16.23
CA ASN A 140 17.36 -13.06 15.96
C ASN A 140 17.70 -12.71 14.49
N ARG A 141 17.90 -13.70 13.63
CA ARG A 141 18.15 -13.60 12.18
C ARG A 141 16.98 -14.05 11.31
N GLY A 142 15.78 -14.30 11.88
CA GLY A 142 14.58 -14.65 11.13
C GLY A 142 14.55 -16.08 10.58
N GLY A 143 15.44 -16.96 11.02
CA GLY A 143 15.45 -18.39 10.70
C GLY A 143 14.76 -19.22 11.78
N SER A 144 13.84 -20.10 11.40
CA SER A 144 13.27 -21.08 12.32
C SER A 144 14.24 -22.26 12.49
N ALA A 145 14.83 -22.41 13.67
CA ALA A 145 15.57 -23.62 14.02
C ALA A 145 14.56 -24.76 14.26
N LYS A 146 14.33 -25.62 13.29
CA LYS A 146 13.69 -26.90 13.48
C LYS A 146 14.67 -27.84 14.18
N ASN A 147 14.47 -28.07 15.46
CA ASN A 147 15.09 -29.23 16.11
C ASN A 147 14.54 -30.49 15.44
N LYS A 148 15.34 -31.13 14.61
CA LYS A 148 15.05 -32.48 14.14
C LYS A 148 15.14 -33.41 15.36
N PRO A 149 14.10 -34.21 15.65
CA PRO A 149 14.24 -35.24 16.64
C PRO A 149 15.34 -36.19 16.18
N GLN A 150 16.38 -36.34 16.96
CA GLN A 150 17.37 -37.39 16.76
C GLN A 150 16.63 -38.73 16.87
N ARG A 151 16.55 -39.47 15.76
CA ARG A 151 16.13 -40.87 15.83
C ARG A 151 17.18 -41.60 16.66
N PRO A 152 16.78 -42.35 17.71
CA PRO A 152 17.70 -43.27 18.34
C PRO A 152 18.09 -44.31 17.29
N LEU A 153 19.39 -44.46 17.05
CA LEU A 153 19.93 -45.58 16.31
C LEU A 153 19.56 -46.84 17.10
N SER A 154 18.54 -47.57 16.64
CA SER A 154 18.28 -48.88 17.17
C SER A 154 19.45 -49.76 16.75
N GLN A 155 20.17 -50.23 17.71
CA GLN A 155 21.11 -51.33 17.53
C GLN A 155 20.34 -52.58 17.14
N ALA A 156 20.86 -53.22 16.15
CA ALA A 156 20.46 -54.56 15.80
C ALA A 156 20.71 -55.55 16.91
#